data_c9444c34f79b6475d7704a922bf8b4d0
#
_entry.id   c9444c34f79b6475d7704a922bf8b4d0
#
_cell.length_a   1.000
_cell.length_b   1.000
_cell.length_c   1.000
_cell.angle_alpha   90.00
_cell.angle_beta   90.00
_cell.angle_gamma   90.00
#
_symmetry.space_group_name_H-M   'P 1'
#
loop_
_entity.id
_entity.type
_entity.pdbx_description
1 polymer ?
#
loop_
_entity_poly.entity_id
_entity_poly.type
_entity_poly.pdbx_seq_one_letter_code
_entity_poly.pdbx_strand_id
1 'polypeptide(L)'
;YKEVMKMSQITITLLFLAFAIIMFMLEKIPLGVTSMIVCVGLVVTGVLDWQTAFSGFIDSNVILFVAMFIVGGALFETGMANKIGGVVTHFAKTERQLIIAIMVIVGVMSGFLSNTGTAAILIPVVIGIAAKSGYSRSRLLMPLVFAAAMGGNLSLIGAPGNMIAQSSMEKIGLKFGFFDYAKVGLPILIVGIIFFALFGYKFLPDKVDTSGEG
;
A
#
# COMPACT_ATOMS: atom_id res chain seq x y z
N TYR A 1 21.91 6.86 38.69
CA TYR A 1 22.45 7.37 37.39
C TYR A 1 21.92 6.61 36.19
N LYS A 2 21.90 5.28 36.18
CA LYS A 2 21.38 4.45 35.06
C LYS A 2 19.88 4.63 34.84
N GLU A 3 19.06 4.81 35.87
CA GLU A 3 17.62 5.00 35.71
C GLU A 3 17.26 6.39 35.20
N VAL A 4 17.96 7.42 35.64
CA VAL A 4 17.75 8.79 35.14
C VAL A 4 18.14 8.90 33.67
N MET A 5 19.21 8.22 33.26
CA MET A 5 19.59 8.14 31.81
C MET A 5 18.57 7.39 30.98
N LYS A 6 17.94 6.31 31.49
CA LYS A 6 16.86 5.61 30.78
C LYS A 6 15.63 6.48 30.58
N MET A 7 15.21 7.22 31.57
CA MET A 7 14.10 8.17 31.43
C MET A 7 14.40 9.26 30.42
N SER A 8 15.63 9.78 30.38
CA SER A 8 16.05 10.74 29.35
C SER A 8 16.01 10.16 27.94
N GLN A 9 16.47 8.93 27.72
CA GLN A 9 16.44 8.27 26.42
C GLN A 9 15.01 8.01 25.92
N ILE A 10 14.11 7.57 26.81
CA ILE A 10 12.69 7.39 26.50
C ILE A 10 12.07 8.73 26.09
N THR A 11 12.33 9.78 26.83
CA THR A 11 11.79 11.13 26.54
C THR A 11 12.27 11.61 25.17
N ILE A 12 13.55 11.46 24.85
CA ILE A 12 14.12 11.84 23.56
C ILE A 12 13.46 11.04 22.43
N THR A 13 13.31 9.72 22.62
CA THR A 13 12.66 8.85 21.62
C THR A 13 11.21 9.27 21.37
N LEU A 14 10.44 9.56 22.43
CA LEU A 14 9.07 10.03 22.30
C LEU A 14 8.95 11.39 21.60
N LEU A 15 9.90 12.30 21.83
CA LEU A 15 9.96 13.57 21.13
C LEU A 15 10.22 13.39 19.63
N PHE A 16 11.17 12.51 19.27
CA PHE A 16 11.40 12.18 17.85
C PHE A 16 10.21 11.47 17.21
N LEU A 17 9.52 10.60 17.95
CA LEU A 17 8.30 9.97 17.48
C LEU A 17 7.19 11.00 17.22
N ALA A 18 6.96 11.91 18.18
CA ALA A 18 5.99 12.99 18.02
C ALA A 18 6.35 13.90 16.83
N PHE A 19 7.62 14.25 16.69
CA PHE A 19 8.13 15.01 15.55
C PHE A 19 7.84 14.28 14.22
N ALA A 20 8.14 12.97 14.14
CA ALA A 20 7.88 12.18 12.93
C ALA A 20 6.40 12.17 12.57
N ILE A 21 5.52 11.92 13.55
CA ILE A 21 4.05 11.92 13.34
C ILE A 21 3.58 13.27 12.82
N ILE A 22 4.01 14.36 13.45
CA ILE A 22 3.62 15.72 13.04
C ILE A 22 4.09 16.01 11.61
N MET A 23 5.35 15.68 11.29
CA MET A 23 5.91 15.93 9.96
C MET A 23 5.24 15.09 8.88
N PHE A 24 4.89 13.83 9.20
CA PHE A 24 4.14 12.96 8.28
C PHE A 24 2.71 13.47 8.04
N MET A 25 2.06 14.05 9.05
CA MET A 25 0.74 14.66 8.89
C MET A 25 0.77 15.99 8.12
N LEU A 26 1.84 16.76 8.25
CA LEU A 26 1.97 18.04 7.57
C LEU A 26 2.38 17.92 6.10
N GLU A 27 2.97 16.80 5.70
CA GLU A 27 3.45 16.49 4.35
C GLU A 27 4.34 17.58 3.71
N LYS A 28 4.94 18.46 4.53
CA LYS A 28 5.79 19.57 4.05
C LYS A 28 7.18 19.13 3.59
N ILE A 29 7.66 18.00 4.11
CA ILE A 29 8.97 17.43 3.81
C ILE A 29 8.75 15.98 3.36
N PRO A 30 9.49 15.49 2.35
CA PRO A 30 9.42 14.10 1.92
C PRO A 30 9.60 13.13 3.10
N LEU A 31 8.79 12.07 3.14
CA LEU A 31 8.79 11.08 4.23
C LEU A 31 10.18 10.49 4.49
N GLY A 32 10.95 10.23 3.42
CA GLY A 32 12.32 9.72 3.53
C GLY A 32 13.27 10.68 4.27
N VAL A 33 13.13 11.99 4.00
CA VAL A 33 13.95 13.02 4.68
C VAL A 33 13.59 13.10 6.16
N THR A 34 12.30 13.09 6.50
CA THR A 34 11.84 13.06 7.89
C THR A 34 12.38 11.83 8.62
N SER A 35 12.30 10.65 8.00
CA SER A 35 12.83 9.40 8.56
C SER A 35 14.34 9.46 8.80
N MET A 36 15.09 10.04 7.87
CA MET A 36 16.54 10.23 8.00
C MET A 36 16.89 11.20 9.14
N ILE A 37 16.14 12.30 9.29
CA ILE A 37 16.32 13.23 10.41
C ILE A 37 16.12 12.52 11.75
N VAL A 38 15.10 11.67 11.85
CA VAL A 38 14.85 10.88 13.06
C VAL A 38 15.99 9.89 13.34
N CYS A 39 16.41 9.12 12.32
CA CYS A 39 17.53 8.18 12.48
C CYS A 39 18.82 8.87 12.93
N VAL A 40 19.21 9.93 12.24
CA VAL A 40 20.42 10.70 12.57
C VAL A 40 20.27 11.37 13.94
N GLY A 41 19.11 11.93 14.24
CA GLY A 41 18.83 12.56 15.53
C GLY A 41 18.98 11.60 16.72
N LEU A 42 18.48 10.37 16.60
CA LEU A 42 18.62 9.33 17.62
C LEU A 42 20.08 8.90 17.81
N VAL A 43 20.88 8.91 16.75
CA VAL A 43 22.34 8.65 16.85
C VAL A 43 23.06 9.80 17.53
N VAL A 44 22.83 11.04 17.10
CA VAL A 44 23.50 12.24 17.63
C VAL A 44 23.16 12.44 19.12
N THR A 45 21.95 12.12 19.52
CA THR A 45 21.53 12.19 20.94
C THR A 45 22.01 11.00 21.79
N GLY A 46 22.70 10.03 21.18
CA GLY A 46 23.24 8.87 21.89
C GLY A 46 22.17 7.87 22.35
N VAL A 47 20.96 7.94 21.82
CA VAL A 47 19.88 6.97 22.11
C VAL A 47 20.13 5.65 21.40
N LEU A 48 20.61 5.71 20.14
CA LEU A 48 20.98 4.55 19.34
C LEU A 48 22.44 4.68 18.86
N ASP A 49 23.11 3.55 18.74
CA ASP A 49 24.35 3.45 18.01
C ASP A 49 24.07 3.49 16.48
N TRP A 50 25.07 3.89 15.68
CA TRP A 50 24.93 4.06 14.26
C TRP A 50 24.60 2.74 13.55
N GLN A 51 25.13 1.61 14.03
CA GLN A 51 24.86 0.28 13.44
C GLN A 51 23.39 -0.11 13.62
N THR A 52 22.85 0.06 14.82
CA THR A 52 21.44 -0.21 15.11
C THR A 52 20.50 0.75 14.36
N ALA A 53 20.83 2.04 14.32
CA ALA A 53 20.00 3.04 13.65
C ALA A 53 19.85 2.78 12.13
N PHE A 54 20.90 2.28 11.49
CA PHE A 54 20.92 2.02 10.05
C PHE A 54 20.77 0.54 9.67
N SER A 55 20.62 -0.36 10.65
CA SER A 55 20.45 -1.80 10.41
C SER A 55 19.24 -2.12 9.51
N GLY A 56 18.20 -1.29 9.55
CA GLY A 56 17.03 -1.44 8.70
C GLY A 56 17.32 -1.38 7.19
N PHE A 57 18.38 -0.68 6.77
CA PHE A 57 18.75 -0.62 5.35
C PHE A 57 19.29 -1.92 4.78
N ILE A 58 19.80 -2.80 5.65
CA ILE A 58 20.31 -4.12 5.28
C ILE A 58 19.41 -5.27 5.76
N ASP A 59 18.22 -4.95 6.28
CA ASP A 59 17.22 -5.95 6.65
C ASP A 59 16.73 -6.69 5.41
N SER A 60 16.69 -8.03 5.49
CA SER A 60 16.32 -8.87 4.36
C SER A 60 14.92 -8.60 3.84
N ASN A 61 13.97 -8.22 4.72
CA ASN A 61 12.61 -7.89 4.33
C ASN A 61 12.55 -6.54 3.58
N VAL A 62 13.39 -5.57 3.97
CA VAL A 62 13.50 -4.28 3.27
C VAL A 62 14.12 -4.48 1.88
N ILE A 63 15.17 -5.28 1.77
CA ILE A 63 15.79 -5.64 0.48
C ILE A 63 14.78 -6.34 -0.43
N LEU A 64 14.02 -7.32 0.11
CA LEU A 64 12.96 -7.99 -0.63
C LEU A 64 11.91 -7.01 -1.15
N PHE A 65 11.50 -6.04 -0.32
CA PHE A 65 10.54 -5.01 -0.70
C PHE A 65 11.04 -4.14 -1.86
N VAL A 66 12.30 -3.67 -1.78
CA VAL A 66 12.94 -2.90 -2.87
C VAL A 66 13.00 -3.72 -4.16
N ALA A 67 13.40 -5.00 -4.07
CA ALA A 67 13.44 -5.89 -5.23
C ALA A 67 12.05 -6.05 -5.88
N MET A 68 10.99 -6.18 -5.07
CA MET A 68 9.62 -6.30 -5.58
C MET A 68 9.12 -5.01 -6.24
N PHE A 69 9.55 -3.82 -5.80
CA PHE A 69 9.28 -2.58 -6.51
C PHE A 69 9.92 -2.55 -7.90
N ILE A 70 11.15 -3.04 -8.03
CA ILE A 70 11.87 -3.11 -9.32
C ILE A 70 11.13 -4.07 -10.26
N VAL A 71 10.79 -5.28 -9.79
CA VAL A 71 10.03 -6.26 -10.57
C VAL A 71 8.65 -5.72 -10.96
N GLY A 72 7.95 -5.10 -10.00
CA GLY A 72 6.66 -4.45 -10.24
C GLY A 72 6.76 -3.39 -11.32
N GLY A 73 7.73 -2.48 -11.24
CA GLY A 73 7.99 -1.45 -12.26
C GLY A 73 8.18 -2.04 -13.65
N ALA A 74 9.01 -3.09 -13.76
CA ALA A 74 9.24 -3.76 -15.04
C ALA A 74 7.98 -4.40 -15.64
N LEU A 75 7.09 -4.96 -14.80
CA LEU A 75 5.80 -5.49 -15.25
C LEU A 75 4.91 -4.42 -15.90
N PHE A 76 5.08 -3.16 -15.49
CA PHE A 76 4.30 -2.06 -16.05
C PHE A 76 4.89 -1.51 -17.34
N GLU A 77 6.18 -1.34 -17.41
CA GLU A 77 6.86 -0.89 -18.64
C GLU A 77 6.64 -1.86 -19.81
N THR A 78 6.42 -3.15 -19.52
CA THR A 78 6.07 -4.16 -20.54
C THR A 78 4.64 -4.02 -21.10
N GLY A 79 3.86 -3.03 -20.68
CA GLY A 79 2.50 -2.78 -21.16
C GLY A 79 1.46 -3.79 -20.62
N MET A 80 1.80 -4.53 -19.57
CA MET A 80 0.87 -5.50 -18.97
C MET A 80 -0.41 -4.83 -18.43
N ALA A 81 -0.31 -3.60 -17.93
CA ALA A 81 -1.47 -2.84 -17.48
C ALA A 81 -2.53 -2.64 -18.58
N ASN A 82 -2.09 -2.35 -19.82
CA ASN A 82 -3.00 -2.20 -20.97
C ASN A 82 -3.65 -3.54 -21.37
N LYS A 83 -2.90 -4.65 -21.30
CA LYS A 83 -3.46 -5.98 -21.54
C LYS A 83 -4.52 -6.34 -20.49
N ILE A 84 -4.27 -6.05 -19.23
CA ILE A 84 -5.23 -6.24 -18.11
C ILE A 84 -6.50 -5.42 -18.38
N GLY A 85 -6.38 -4.15 -18.77
CA GLY A 85 -7.53 -3.31 -19.13
C GLY A 85 -8.36 -3.91 -20.25
N GLY A 86 -7.73 -4.46 -21.29
CA GLY A 86 -8.39 -5.15 -22.39
C GLY A 86 -9.16 -6.41 -21.94
N VAL A 87 -8.57 -7.22 -21.07
CA VAL A 87 -9.24 -8.41 -20.51
C VAL A 87 -10.46 -8.00 -19.68
N VAL A 88 -10.32 -7.00 -18.82
CA VAL A 88 -11.43 -6.51 -17.98
C VAL A 88 -12.63 -6.08 -18.84
N THR A 89 -12.38 -5.27 -19.86
CA THR A 89 -13.46 -4.75 -20.74
C THR A 89 -14.09 -5.82 -21.62
N HIS A 90 -13.35 -6.88 -21.94
CA HIS A 90 -13.88 -7.97 -22.75
C HIS A 90 -14.92 -8.81 -21.98
N PHE A 91 -14.70 -9.05 -20.71
CA PHE A 91 -15.57 -9.90 -19.89
C PHE A 91 -16.67 -9.12 -19.13
N ALA A 92 -16.49 -7.84 -18.87
CA ALA A 92 -17.42 -7.03 -18.10
C ALA A 92 -18.39 -6.26 -19.00
N LYS A 93 -19.64 -6.67 -19.03
CA LYS A 93 -20.72 -6.04 -19.82
C LYS A 93 -21.58 -5.07 -19.02
N THR A 94 -21.48 -5.10 -17.69
CA THR A 94 -22.24 -4.22 -16.76
C THR A 94 -21.29 -3.53 -15.81
N GLU A 95 -21.71 -2.37 -15.26
CA GLU A 95 -20.94 -1.63 -14.27
C GLU A 95 -20.54 -2.52 -13.07
N ARG A 96 -21.49 -3.33 -12.59
CA ARG A 96 -21.24 -4.28 -11.48
C ARG A 96 -20.16 -5.30 -11.82
N GLN A 97 -20.22 -5.90 -13.01
CA GLN A 97 -19.22 -6.87 -13.45
C GLN A 97 -17.84 -6.21 -13.59
N LEU A 98 -17.82 -4.97 -14.05
CA LEU A 98 -16.61 -4.19 -14.20
C LEU A 98 -15.98 -3.90 -12.83
N ILE A 99 -16.77 -3.49 -11.84
CA ILE A 99 -16.30 -3.30 -10.45
C ILE A 99 -15.71 -4.59 -9.89
N ILE A 100 -16.43 -5.71 -10.02
CA ILE A 100 -15.94 -7.02 -9.54
C ILE A 100 -14.62 -7.39 -10.20
N ALA A 101 -14.53 -7.29 -11.54
CA ALA A 101 -13.34 -7.63 -12.29
C ALA A 101 -12.14 -6.75 -11.90
N ILE A 102 -12.35 -5.44 -11.77
CA ILE A 102 -11.32 -4.51 -11.29
C ILE A 102 -10.86 -4.91 -9.89
N MET A 103 -11.79 -5.13 -8.96
CA MET A 103 -11.44 -5.46 -7.57
C MET A 103 -10.69 -6.78 -7.45
N VAL A 104 -11.07 -7.80 -8.20
CA VAL A 104 -10.37 -9.10 -8.20
C VAL A 104 -8.95 -8.93 -8.72
N ILE A 105 -8.79 -8.29 -9.88
CA ILE A 105 -7.47 -8.13 -10.50
C ILE A 105 -6.57 -7.24 -9.64
N VAL A 106 -7.07 -6.09 -9.20
CA VAL A 106 -6.32 -5.17 -8.35
C VAL A 106 -5.96 -5.81 -7.02
N GLY A 107 -6.90 -6.50 -6.39
CA GLY A 107 -6.66 -7.18 -5.11
C GLY A 107 -5.57 -8.24 -5.21
N VAL A 108 -5.63 -9.10 -6.24
CA VAL A 108 -4.61 -10.11 -6.47
C VAL A 108 -3.24 -9.47 -6.78
N MET A 109 -3.20 -8.48 -7.67
CA MET A 109 -1.95 -7.79 -8.02
C MET A 109 -1.34 -7.08 -6.83
N SER A 110 -2.15 -6.43 -6.01
CA SER A 110 -1.68 -5.72 -4.81
C SER A 110 -1.06 -6.65 -3.77
N GLY A 111 -1.48 -7.92 -3.75
CA GLY A 111 -0.85 -8.94 -2.91
C GLY A 111 0.63 -9.18 -3.24
N PHE A 112 1.08 -8.81 -4.44
CA PHE A 112 2.46 -9.03 -4.90
C PHE A 112 3.23 -7.74 -5.20
N LEU A 113 2.54 -6.63 -5.52
CA LEU A 113 3.18 -5.43 -6.07
C LEU A 113 3.12 -4.20 -5.14
N SER A 114 2.60 -4.29 -3.95
CA SER A 114 2.23 -3.20 -3.05
C SER A 114 0.94 -2.47 -3.41
N ASN A 115 0.27 -1.96 -2.38
CA ASN A 115 -1.02 -1.25 -2.52
C ASN A 115 -0.88 0.01 -3.37
N THR A 116 0.08 0.86 -3.01
CA THR A 116 0.29 2.17 -3.66
C THR A 116 0.75 2.00 -5.09
N GLY A 117 1.70 1.09 -5.34
CA GLY A 117 2.19 0.80 -6.67
C GLY A 117 1.07 0.29 -7.59
N THR A 118 0.31 -0.71 -7.14
CA THR A 118 -0.81 -1.26 -7.91
C THR A 118 -1.87 -0.21 -8.19
N ALA A 119 -2.26 0.60 -7.19
CA ALA A 119 -3.24 1.67 -7.38
C ALA A 119 -2.75 2.72 -8.38
N ALA A 120 -1.54 3.25 -8.18
CA ALA A 120 -0.98 4.30 -9.03
C ALA A 120 -0.96 3.93 -10.51
N ILE A 121 -0.76 2.67 -10.82
CA ILE A 121 -0.62 2.20 -12.19
C ILE A 121 -1.96 1.82 -12.82
N LEU A 122 -2.87 1.25 -12.02
CA LEU A 122 -4.18 0.85 -12.55
C LEU A 122 -5.18 2.02 -12.57
N ILE A 123 -4.97 3.11 -11.84
CA ILE A 123 -5.80 4.32 -11.90
C ILE A 123 -5.93 4.84 -13.34
N PRO A 124 -4.87 5.12 -14.12
CA PRO A 124 -5.01 5.57 -15.49
C PRO A 124 -5.75 4.57 -16.40
N VAL A 125 -5.52 3.28 -16.19
CA VAL A 125 -6.20 2.22 -16.96
C VAL A 125 -7.70 2.24 -16.68
N VAL A 126 -8.10 2.35 -15.40
CA VAL A 126 -9.51 2.39 -15.00
C VAL A 126 -10.19 3.69 -15.44
N ILE A 127 -9.48 4.83 -15.45
CA ILE A 127 -9.97 6.07 -16.03
C ILE A 127 -10.25 5.89 -17.52
N GLY A 128 -9.35 5.25 -18.26
CA GLY A 128 -9.56 4.93 -19.67
C GLY A 128 -10.74 3.99 -19.91
N ILE A 129 -10.95 3.00 -19.03
CA ILE A 129 -12.11 2.11 -19.06
C ILE A 129 -13.40 2.91 -18.80
N ALA A 130 -13.42 3.76 -17.78
CA ALA A 130 -14.56 4.62 -17.45
C ALA A 130 -14.97 5.50 -18.63
N ALA A 131 -14.00 6.15 -19.28
CA ALA A 131 -14.24 6.98 -20.47
C ALA A 131 -14.85 6.21 -21.64
N LYS A 132 -14.41 4.96 -21.87
CA LYS A 132 -14.93 4.12 -22.96
C LYS A 132 -16.29 3.50 -22.65
N SER A 133 -16.56 3.18 -21.41
CA SER A 133 -17.80 2.50 -20.98
C SER A 133 -18.94 3.47 -20.63
N GLY A 134 -18.65 4.77 -20.47
CA GLY A 134 -19.60 5.78 -20.04
C GLY A 134 -19.96 5.71 -18.55
N TYR A 135 -19.24 4.91 -17.76
CA TYR A 135 -19.46 4.84 -16.31
C TYR A 135 -18.70 5.90 -15.56
N SER A 136 -19.20 6.27 -14.38
CA SER A 136 -18.57 7.27 -13.51
C SER A 136 -17.18 6.81 -13.04
N ARG A 137 -16.18 7.70 -13.20
CA ARG A 137 -14.80 7.47 -12.71
C ARG A 137 -14.79 7.14 -11.21
N SER A 138 -15.55 7.88 -10.41
CA SER A 138 -15.64 7.71 -8.96
C SER A 138 -16.11 6.31 -8.57
N ARG A 139 -17.09 5.76 -9.30
CA ARG A 139 -17.64 4.42 -9.05
C ARG A 139 -16.68 3.28 -9.37
N LEU A 140 -15.69 3.52 -10.22
CA LEU A 140 -14.66 2.52 -10.56
C LEU A 140 -13.36 2.71 -9.75
N LEU A 141 -12.95 3.97 -9.50
CA LEU A 141 -11.70 4.25 -8.79
C LEU A 141 -11.77 3.93 -7.29
N MET A 142 -12.91 4.17 -6.64
CA MET A 142 -13.04 3.89 -5.22
C MET A 142 -12.91 2.39 -4.92
N PRO A 143 -13.65 1.48 -5.59
CA PRO A 143 -13.43 0.04 -5.45
C PRO A 143 -12.00 -0.40 -5.77
N LEU A 144 -11.33 0.21 -6.75
CA LEU A 144 -9.93 -0.05 -7.07
C LEU A 144 -9.02 0.20 -5.85
N VAL A 145 -9.14 1.38 -5.22
CA VAL A 145 -8.29 1.76 -4.09
C VAL A 145 -8.54 0.85 -2.89
N PHE A 146 -9.81 0.53 -2.59
CA PHE A 146 -10.15 -0.41 -1.54
C PHE A 146 -9.62 -1.82 -1.83
N ALA A 147 -9.73 -2.29 -3.07
CA ALA A 147 -9.19 -3.59 -3.46
C ALA A 147 -7.67 -3.64 -3.34
N ALA A 148 -6.98 -2.56 -3.72
CA ALA A 148 -5.53 -2.46 -3.53
C ALA A 148 -5.15 -2.54 -2.05
N ALA A 149 -5.85 -1.81 -1.18
CA ALA A 149 -5.61 -1.83 0.26
C ALA A 149 -5.87 -3.20 0.89
N MET A 150 -6.99 -3.84 0.54
CA MET A 150 -7.33 -5.18 1.03
C MET A 150 -6.40 -6.25 0.47
N GLY A 151 -6.03 -6.15 -0.81
CA GLY A 151 -5.13 -7.06 -1.49
C GLY A 151 -3.73 -7.09 -0.92
N GLY A 152 -3.24 -5.98 -0.39
CA GLY A 152 -1.97 -5.92 0.33
C GLY A 152 -1.85 -6.86 1.52
N ASN A 153 -2.98 -7.35 2.03
CA ASN A 153 -2.99 -8.34 3.09
C ASN A 153 -3.04 -9.80 2.58
N LEU A 154 -2.79 -10.05 1.30
CA LEU A 154 -2.74 -11.41 0.75
C LEU A 154 -1.38 -12.08 0.90
N SER A 155 -0.32 -11.31 1.05
CA SER A 155 1.03 -11.86 1.19
C SER A 155 1.90 -11.02 2.13
N LEU A 156 3.05 -11.58 2.48
CA LEU A 156 4.06 -10.90 3.28
C LEU A 156 4.56 -9.60 2.62
N ILE A 157 4.68 -9.58 1.29
CA ILE A 157 5.25 -8.46 0.53
C ILE A 157 4.19 -7.47 0.02
N GLY A 158 2.91 -7.76 0.18
CA GLY A 158 1.83 -6.93 -0.35
C GLY A 158 1.71 -5.55 0.30
N ALA A 159 2.21 -5.40 1.54
CA ALA A 159 2.25 -4.11 2.24
C ALA A 159 3.52 -3.99 3.08
N PRO A 160 4.14 -2.78 3.17
CA PRO A 160 5.33 -2.56 4.01
C PRO A 160 5.12 -2.94 5.47
N GLY A 161 3.93 -2.69 6.01
CA GLY A 161 3.58 -3.03 7.38
C GLY A 161 3.69 -4.52 7.70
N ASN A 162 3.40 -5.39 6.73
CA ASN A 162 3.51 -6.84 6.90
C ASN A 162 4.95 -7.26 7.16
N MET A 163 5.90 -6.67 6.44
CA MET A 163 7.31 -6.96 6.60
C MET A 163 7.91 -6.38 7.89
N ILE A 164 7.44 -5.20 8.31
CA ILE A 164 7.82 -4.61 9.60
C ILE A 164 7.33 -5.51 10.74
N ALA A 165 6.11 -6.02 10.65
CA ALA A 165 5.58 -6.99 11.60
C ALA A 165 6.40 -8.28 11.58
N GLN A 166 6.75 -8.80 10.42
CA GLN A 166 7.63 -9.98 10.28
C GLN A 166 8.97 -9.76 10.97
N SER A 167 9.68 -8.66 10.66
CA SER A 167 10.97 -8.35 11.28
C SER A 167 10.88 -8.24 12.81
N SER A 168 9.75 -7.75 13.32
CA SER A 168 9.50 -7.66 14.76
C SER A 168 9.23 -9.03 15.40
N MET A 169 8.48 -9.88 14.72
CA MET A 169 8.17 -11.24 15.17
C MET A 169 9.40 -12.16 15.16
N GLU A 170 10.26 -12.01 14.16
CA GLU A 170 11.52 -12.77 14.07
C GLU A 170 12.44 -12.55 15.27
N LYS A 171 12.44 -11.34 15.84
CA LYS A 171 13.22 -11.01 17.05
C LYS A 171 12.79 -11.81 18.29
N ILE A 172 11.56 -12.31 18.31
CA ILE A 172 11.01 -13.16 19.38
C ILE A 172 10.86 -14.62 18.97
N GLY A 173 11.51 -15.02 17.85
CA GLY A 173 11.54 -16.40 17.38
C GLY A 173 10.30 -16.88 16.64
N LEU A 174 9.37 -15.97 16.31
CA LEU A 174 8.16 -16.28 15.54
C LEU A 174 8.33 -15.81 14.09
N LYS A 175 7.75 -16.55 13.14
CA LYS A 175 7.78 -16.22 11.71
C LYS A 175 6.41 -16.43 11.09
N PHE A 176 6.03 -15.50 10.21
CA PHE A 176 4.92 -15.70 9.29
C PHE A 176 5.40 -16.37 8.01
N GLY A 177 4.65 -17.32 7.51
CA GLY A 177 4.81 -17.81 6.15
C GLY A 177 4.39 -16.75 5.13
N PHE A 178 4.87 -16.87 3.90
CA PHE A 178 4.59 -15.88 2.84
C PHE A 178 3.10 -15.58 2.64
N PHE A 179 2.23 -16.60 2.74
CA PHE A 179 0.79 -16.47 2.57
C PHE A 179 -0.01 -16.56 3.89
N ASP A 180 0.62 -16.48 5.05
CA ASP A 180 -0.11 -16.53 6.31
C ASP A 180 -1.06 -15.33 6.47
N TYR A 181 -0.70 -14.20 5.92
CA TYR A 181 -1.57 -13.02 5.85
C TYR A 181 -2.84 -13.28 5.04
N ALA A 182 -2.79 -14.12 4.01
CA ALA A 182 -3.96 -14.48 3.19
C ALA A 182 -5.07 -15.14 3.98
N LYS A 183 -4.78 -15.81 5.11
CA LYS A 183 -5.79 -16.45 5.96
C LYS A 183 -6.84 -15.44 6.46
N VAL A 184 -6.42 -14.19 6.66
CA VAL A 184 -7.30 -13.08 7.06
C VAL A 184 -7.58 -12.16 5.86
N GLY A 185 -6.58 -11.87 5.05
CA GLY A 185 -6.66 -10.96 3.92
C GLY A 185 -7.62 -11.42 2.82
N LEU A 186 -7.64 -12.72 2.51
CA LEU A 186 -8.53 -13.25 1.47
C LEU A 186 -10.02 -13.13 1.86
N PRO A 187 -10.46 -13.53 3.06
CA PRO A 187 -11.82 -13.26 3.52
C PRO A 187 -12.19 -11.78 3.47
N ILE A 188 -11.29 -10.89 3.89
CA ILE A 188 -11.53 -9.43 3.85
C ILE A 188 -11.73 -8.96 2.41
N LEU A 189 -10.89 -9.39 1.48
CA LEU A 189 -11.01 -9.04 0.06
C LEU A 189 -12.32 -9.55 -0.53
N ILE A 190 -12.70 -10.79 -0.25
CA ILE A 190 -13.96 -11.39 -0.73
C ILE A 190 -15.17 -10.60 -0.20
N VAL A 191 -15.21 -10.32 1.10
CA VAL A 191 -16.29 -9.53 1.71
C VAL A 191 -16.34 -8.13 1.13
N GLY A 192 -15.19 -7.48 0.90
CA GLY A 192 -15.10 -6.18 0.25
C GLY A 192 -15.65 -6.20 -1.18
N ILE A 193 -15.30 -7.21 -1.98
CA ILE A 193 -15.83 -7.38 -3.34
C ILE A 193 -17.36 -7.55 -3.31
N ILE A 194 -17.88 -8.41 -2.43
CA ILE A 194 -19.33 -8.63 -2.26
C ILE A 194 -20.02 -7.32 -1.84
N PHE A 195 -19.44 -6.59 -0.89
CA PHE A 195 -19.99 -5.31 -0.44
C PHE A 195 -20.09 -4.30 -1.59
N PHE A 196 -19.02 -4.09 -2.35
CA PHE A 196 -19.04 -3.16 -3.48
C PHE A 196 -19.95 -3.63 -4.62
N ALA A 197 -20.03 -4.93 -4.87
CA ALA A 197 -20.92 -5.50 -5.87
C ALA A 197 -22.42 -5.35 -5.52
N LEU A 198 -22.78 -5.38 -4.24
CA LEU A 198 -24.17 -5.33 -3.80
C LEU A 198 -24.62 -3.92 -3.40
N PHE A 199 -23.78 -3.20 -2.68
CA PHE A 199 -24.13 -1.96 -2.00
C PHE A 199 -23.25 -0.78 -2.43
N GLY A 200 -21.93 -0.97 -2.49
CA GLY A 200 -20.95 0.10 -2.60
C GLY A 200 -21.16 0.99 -3.82
N TYR A 201 -21.49 0.42 -4.98
CA TYR A 201 -21.70 1.18 -6.20
C TYR A 201 -22.92 2.14 -6.12
N LYS A 202 -23.91 1.86 -5.26
CA LYS A 202 -25.10 2.70 -5.06
C LYS A 202 -24.82 3.92 -4.18
N PHE A 203 -23.86 3.83 -3.27
CA PHE A 203 -23.51 4.93 -2.36
C PHE A 203 -22.49 5.90 -2.96
N LEU A 204 -21.83 5.51 -4.03
CA LEU A 204 -20.84 6.35 -4.68
C LEU A 204 -21.50 7.37 -5.59
N PRO A 205 -21.07 8.66 -5.54
CA PRO A 205 -21.67 9.72 -6.35
C PRO A 205 -21.49 9.44 -7.84
N ASP A 206 -22.56 9.63 -8.59
CA ASP A 206 -22.59 9.50 -10.04
C ASP A 206 -22.15 10.82 -10.68
N LYS A 207 -20.89 11.21 -10.46
CA LYS A 207 -20.32 12.35 -11.16
C LYS A 207 -19.68 11.85 -12.45
N VAL A 208 -20.43 11.93 -13.53
CA VAL A 208 -19.85 11.91 -14.87
C VAL A 208 -19.21 13.28 -15.05
N ASP A 209 -17.87 13.35 -14.95
CA ASP A 209 -17.16 14.58 -15.27
C ASP A 209 -17.32 14.87 -16.77
N THR A 210 -18.19 15.81 -17.08
CA THR A 210 -18.31 16.40 -18.43
C THR A 210 -17.21 17.42 -18.71
N SER A 211 -16.23 17.58 -17.81
CA SER A 211 -15.09 18.50 -17.96
C SER A 211 -13.94 17.86 -18.75
N GLY A 212 -14.23 17.36 -19.94
CA GLY A 212 -13.26 16.85 -20.91
C GLY A 212 -13.13 17.69 -22.17
N GLU A 213 -13.58 18.96 -22.12
CA GLU A 213 -13.36 19.95 -23.16
C GLU A 213 -12.70 21.18 -22.51
N GLY A 214 -11.37 21.26 -22.67
CA GLY A 214 -10.57 22.39 -22.26
C GLY A 214 -9.10 22.08 -22.43
#